data_55aa597330b340726cffd7c666f519ec
#
_entry.id   55aa597330b340726cffd7c666f519ec
#
_cell.length_a   1.000
_cell.length_b   1.000
_cell.length_c   1.000
_cell.angle_alpha   90.00
_cell.angle_beta   90.00
_cell.angle_gamma   90.00
#
_symmetry.space_group_name_H-M   'P 1'
#
loop_
_entity.id
_entity.type
_entity.pdbx_description
1 polymer ?
#
loop_
_entity_poly.entity_id
_entity_poly.type
_entity_poly.pdbx_seq_one_letter_code
_entity_poly.pdbx_strand_id
1 'polypeptide(L)'
;MDAGGAKKGIRGDINVTPLIDVVLVLLIIFMVLTPSMLKHLDPTIPKKADETVIPSAETPIIVEYTAKKALTINGEPVRPEQLAEGLAARLRVDRQKVVFFKAEDDAPYGEVVRLMDIARGSGAKTLAVVTTD
;
A
#
# COMPACT_ATOMS: atom_id res chain seq x y z
N MET A 1 -65.54 19.28 27.32
CA MET A 1 -65.06 19.24 26.82
C MET A 1 -63.87 18.88 26.57
N ASP A 2 -63.55 18.19 26.28
CA ASP A 2 -62.54 17.72 26.19
C ASP A 2 -61.84 17.77 25.01
N ALA A 3 -61.96 18.78 24.41
CA ALA A 3 -61.15 19.09 23.31
C ALA A 3 -59.66 18.88 23.57
N GLY A 4 -59.33 18.90 24.75
CA GLY A 4 -57.99 18.58 25.15
C GLY A 4 -57.55 17.17 24.80
N GLY A 5 -58.49 16.27 24.80
CA GLY A 5 -58.17 14.90 24.45
C GLY A 5 -57.79 14.75 22.97
N ALA A 6 -58.48 15.46 22.13
CA ALA A 6 -58.16 15.42 20.71
C ALA A 6 -56.79 16.02 20.42
N LYS A 7 -56.39 16.98 21.16
CA LYS A 7 -55.10 17.60 20.99
C LYS A 7 -53.96 16.67 21.33
N LYS A 8 -54.20 15.69 22.13
CA LYS A 8 -53.18 14.75 22.45
C LYS A 8 -52.72 13.98 21.24
N GLY A 9 -53.56 13.69 20.30
CA GLY A 9 -53.19 13.03 19.06
C GLY A 9 -52.38 13.91 18.14
N ILE A 10 -52.47 15.20 18.33
CA ILE A 10 -51.77 16.14 17.47
C ILE A 10 -50.56 16.71 18.15
N ARG A 11 -50.20 16.17 19.30
CA ARG A 11 -49.16 16.75 19.94
C ARG A 11 -48.00 16.81 19.05
N GLY A 12 -47.31 17.86 19.09
CA GLY A 12 -46.09 18.06 18.43
C GLY A 12 -44.95 17.21 18.97
N ASP A 13 -45.27 16.18 19.72
CA ASP A 13 -44.26 15.23 20.10
C ASP A 13 -43.73 14.60 18.85
N ILE A 14 -42.62 15.13 18.39
CA ILE A 14 -41.94 14.57 17.27
C ILE A 14 -41.38 13.22 17.73
N ASN A 15 -41.87 12.20 17.08
CA ASN A 15 -41.32 10.91 17.30
C ASN A 15 -39.89 10.90 16.73
N VAL A 16 -38.91 10.82 17.62
CA VAL A 16 -37.51 10.82 17.24
C VAL A 16 -37.08 9.49 16.65
N THR A 17 -37.97 8.50 16.66
CA THR A 17 -37.65 7.17 16.09
C THR A 17 -37.26 7.23 14.62
N PRO A 18 -37.96 7.96 13.74
CA PRO A 18 -37.53 8.10 12.35
C PRO A 18 -36.22 8.81 12.21
N LEU A 19 -35.92 9.78 13.05
CA LEU A 19 -34.65 10.48 13.04
C LEU A 19 -33.54 9.56 13.48
N ILE A 20 -33.73 8.80 14.54
CA ILE A 20 -32.77 7.83 15.03
C ILE A 20 -32.48 6.77 13.97
N ASP A 21 -33.49 6.29 13.29
CA ASP A 21 -33.35 5.28 12.24
C ASP A 21 -32.50 5.79 11.09
N VAL A 22 -32.74 7.01 10.64
CA VAL A 22 -31.94 7.61 9.57
C VAL A 22 -30.48 7.76 10.00
N VAL A 23 -30.22 8.25 11.20
CA VAL A 23 -28.87 8.42 11.71
C VAL A 23 -28.17 7.08 11.87
N LEU A 24 -28.88 6.08 12.38
CA LEU A 24 -28.33 4.75 12.58
C LEU A 24 -28.00 4.09 11.24
N VAL A 25 -28.86 4.21 10.26
CA VAL A 25 -28.60 3.69 8.90
C VAL A 25 -27.39 4.37 8.28
N LEU A 26 -27.27 5.69 8.42
CA LEU A 26 -26.10 6.42 7.93
C LEU A 26 -24.81 5.95 8.61
N LEU A 27 -24.85 5.74 9.91
CA LEU A 27 -23.70 5.22 10.64
C LEU A 27 -23.27 3.85 10.14
N ILE A 28 -24.22 2.96 9.91
CA ILE A 28 -23.95 1.63 9.39
C ILE A 28 -23.35 1.72 7.98
N ILE A 29 -23.90 2.56 7.14
CA ILE A 29 -23.38 2.77 5.78
C ILE A 29 -21.94 3.27 5.82
N PHE A 30 -21.65 4.26 6.63
CA PHE A 30 -20.28 4.76 6.77
C PHE A 30 -19.34 3.70 7.33
N MET A 31 -19.81 2.92 8.29
CA MET A 31 -19.01 1.83 8.85
C MET A 31 -18.67 0.77 7.82
N VAL A 32 -19.60 0.45 6.93
CA VAL A 32 -19.39 -0.52 5.85
C VAL A 32 -18.49 0.03 4.76
N LEU A 33 -18.63 1.30 4.41
CA LEU A 33 -17.83 1.93 3.36
C LEU A 33 -16.38 2.19 3.78
N THR A 34 -16.15 2.47 5.06
CA THR A 34 -14.81 2.78 5.57
C THR A 34 -13.78 1.69 5.26
N PRO A 35 -14.04 0.40 5.50
CA PRO A 35 -13.09 -0.63 5.13
C PRO A 35 -12.80 -0.72 3.63
N SER A 36 -13.79 -0.43 2.80
CA SER A 36 -13.62 -0.44 1.34
C SER A 36 -12.69 0.66 0.87
N MET A 37 -12.75 1.82 1.50
CA MET A 37 -11.84 2.92 1.21
C MET A 37 -10.41 2.60 1.63
N LEU A 38 -10.25 1.92 2.75
CA LEU A 38 -8.94 1.48 3.21
C LEU A 38 -8.33 0.42 2.28
N LYS A 39 -9.16 -0.42 1.69
CA LYS A 39 -8.68 -1.40 0.70
C LYS A 39 -8.15 -0.76 -0.57
N HIS A 40 -8.63 0.42 -0.91
CA HIS A 40 -8.10 1.16 -2.05
C HIS A 40 -6.76 1.83 -1.76
N LEU A 41 -6.41 1.90 -0.48
CA LEU A 41 -5.10 2.38 -0.05
C LEU A 41 -4.11 1.22 0.17
N ASP A 42 -4.56 -0.01 -0.01
CA ASP A 42 -3.62 -1.10 -0.08
C ASP A 42 -2.71 -0.85 -1.28
N PRO A 43 -1.45 -0.52 -1.03
CA PRO A 43 -0.49 -0.66 -2.10
C PRO A 43 -0.65 -2.10 -2.55
N THR A 44 -0.91 -2.30 -3.79
CA THR A 44 -1.02 -3.62 -4.38
C THR A 44 0.27 -4.35 -4.07
N ILE A 45 0.31 -5.01 -2.94
CA ILE A 45 1.32 -6.02 -2.71
C ILE A 45 0.97 -7.06 -3.75
N PRO A 46 1.79 -7.32 -4.73
CA PRO A 46 1.56 -8.44 -5.61
C PRO A 46 1.47 -9.64 -4.68
N LYS A 47 0.27 -10.17 -4.52
CA LYS A 47 0.13 -11.50 -3.95
C LYS A 47 1.15 -12.33 -4.68
N LYS A 48 1.96 -13.08 -3.93
CA LYS A 48 2.78 -14.11 -4.51
C LYS A 48 1.99 -14.66 -5.68
N ALA A 49 2.43 -14.34 -6.88
CA ALA A 49 1.80 -14.89 -8.04
C ALA A 49 1.90 -16.39 -7.84
N ASP A 50 0.76 -17.02 -7.65
CA ASP A 50 0.67 -18.42 -8.00
C ASP A 50 1.31 -18.51 -9.37
N GLU A 51 2.25 -19.41 -9.51
CA GLU A 51 3.04 -19.66 -10.69
C GLU A 51 2.15 -20.01 -11.89
N THR A 52 1.27 -19.13 -12.25
CA THR A 52 0.60 -19.19 -13.52
C THR A 52 1.36 -18.26 -14.46
N VAL A 53 2.25 -18.91 -15.13
CA VAL A 53 2.94 -18.53 -16.35
C VAL A 53 2.25 -17.36 -17.04
N ILE A 54 2.76 -16.16 -16.83
CA ILE A 54 2.50 -15.07 -17.74
C ILE A 54 3.69 -15.02 -18.68
N PRO A 55 3.47 -15.30 -19.95
CA PRO A 55 4.55 -15.18 -20.93
C PRO A 55 4.88 -13.71 -21.11
N SER A 56 6.11 -13.41 -20.98
CA SER A 56 6.79 -12.12 -20.92
C SER A 56 6.90 -11.56 -19.52
N ALA A 57 7.48 -12.34 -18.65
CA ALA A 57 7.87 -11.89 -17.33
C ALA A 57 9.07 -10.97 -17.48
N GLU A 58 8.83 -9.69 -17.45
CA GLU A 58 9.84 -8.78 -16.99
C GLU A 58 10.14 -9.20 -15.56
N THR A 59 11.29 -9.78 -15.34
CA THR A 59 11.69 -10.24 -14.01
C THR A 59 11.75 -9.01 -13.10
N PRO A 60 11.01 -8.97 -12.00
CA PRO A 60 11.05 -7.80 -11.13
C PRO A 60 12.47 -7.62 -10.59
N ILE A 61 12.91 -6.38 -10.54
CA ILE A 61 14.21 -6.03 -9.99
C ILE A 61 14.04 -5.90 -8.49
N ILE A 62 14.62 -6.82 -7.74
CA ILE A 62 14.55 -6.85 -6.28
C ILE A 62 15.95 -6.60 -5.72
N VAL A 63 16.08 -5.53 -4.96
CA VAL A 63 17.30 -5.21 -4.23
C VAL A 63 17.09 -5.55 -2.77
N GLU A 64 17.88 -6.46 -2.25
CA GLU A 64 17.85 -6.85 -0.85
C GLU A 64 19.05 -6.30 -0.11
N TYR A 65 18.83 -5.74 1.05
CA TYR A 65 19.85 -5.23 1.92
C TYR A 65 19.69 -5.77 3.33
N THR A 66 20.69 -6.48 3.82
CA THR A 66 20.63 -7.12 5.12
C THR A 66 21.30 -6.27 6.21
N ALA A 67 21.02 -6.58 7.46
CA ALA A 67 21.65 -5.95 8.61
C ALA A 67 23.16 -6.13 8.62
N LYS A 68 23.66 -7.18 8.00
CA LYS A 68 25.10 -7.44 7.84
C LYS A 68 25.74 -6.65 6.69
N LYS A 69 24.99 -5.72 6.12
CA LYS A 69 25.43 -4.90 4.98
C LYS A 69 25.67 -5.70 3.70
N ALA A 70 25.03 -6.84 3.57
CA ALA A 70 25.06 -7.61 2.35
C ALA A 70 24.01 -7.05 1.38
N LEU A 71 24.43 -6.73 0.18
CA LEU A 71 23.59 -6.17 -0.88
C LEU A 71 23.48 -7.19 -2.01
N THR A 72 22.24 -7.49 -2.39
CA THR A 72 21.99 -8.39 -3.52
C THR A 72 20.99 -7.80 -4.48
N ILE A 73 21.12 -8.12 -5.75
CA ILE A 73 20.13 -7.82 -6.79
C ILE A 73 19.63 -9.16 -7.34
N ASN A 74 18.35 -9.44 -7.16
CA ASN A 74 17.73 -10.71 -7.56
C ASN A 74 18.49 -11.94 -7.05
N GLY A 75 19.03 -11.85 -5.83
CA GLY A 75 19.80 -12.93 -5.22
C GLY A 75 21.30 -12.96 -5.57
N GLU A 76 21.74 -12.13 -6.50
CA GLU A 76 23.16 -12.03 -6.84
C GLU A 76 23.85 -10.99 -5.95
N PRO A 77 24.95 -11.34 -5.28
CA PRO A 77 25.66 -10.38 -4.44
C PRO A 77 26.32 -9.30 -5.29
N VAL A 78 26.11 -8.06 -4.88
CA VAL A 78 26.62 -6.89 -5.59
C VAL A 78 27.28 -5.94 -4.59
N ARG A 79 28.36 -5.31 -4.99
CA ARG A 79 28.98 -4.27 -4.18
C ARG A 79 28.21 -2.96 -4.32
N PRO A 80 28.15 -2.13 -3.26
CA PRO A 80 27.47 -0.84 -3.35
C PRO A 80 27.93 0.05 -4.50
N GLU A 81 29.21 -0.05 -4.86
CA GLU A 81 29.80 0.71 -5.95
C GLU A 81 29.30 0.25 -7.33
N GLN A 82 28.93 -1.01 -7.43
CA GLN A 82 28.44 -1.62 -8.68
C GLN A 82 26.91 -1.59 -8.78
N LEU A 83 26.24 -1.15 -7.74
CA LEU A 83 24.77 -1.14 -7.70
C LEU A 83 24.17 -0.27 -8.82
N ALA A 84 24.71 0.91 -9.02
CA ALA A 84 24.24 1.84 -10.04
C ALA A 84 24.35 1.24 -11.44
N GLU A 85 25.47 0.64 -11.74
CA GLU A 85 25.72 0.03 -13.04
C GLU A 85 24.86 -1.23 -13.25
N GLY A 86 24.77 -2.08 -12.24
CA GLY A 86 23.94 -3.28 -12.30
C GLY A 86 22.45 -2.98 -12.45
N LEU A 87 21.96 -1.95 -11.78
CA LEU A 87 20.58 -1.50 -11.92
C LEU A 87 20.33 -0.83 -13.27
N ALA A 88 21.25 0.01 -13.73
CA ALA A 88 21.10 0.68 -15.02
C ALA A 88 20.99 -0.32 -16.16
N ALA A 89 21.79 -1.37 -16.13
CA ALA A 89 21.74 -2.42 -17.14
C ALA A 89 20.37 -3.14 -17.16
N ARG A 90 19.82 -3.45 -15.99
CA ARG A 90 18.53 -4.10 -15.86
C ARG A 90 17.37 -3.18 -16.20
N LEU A 91 17.43 -1.92 -15.82
CA LEU A 91 16.41 -0.92 -16.06
C LEU A 91 16.28 -0.51 -17.53
N ARG A 92 17.32 -0.67 -18.33
CA ARG A 92 17.25 -0.43 -19.77
C ARG A 92 16.27 -1.34 -20.47
N VAL A 93 16.15 -2.56 -19.99
CA VAL A 93 15.32 -3.59 -20.59
C VAL A 93 13.92 -3.58 -19.99
N ASP A 94 13.78 -3.08 -18.77
CA ASP A 94 12.52 -3.04 -18.06
C ASP A 94 11.66 -1.86 -18.52
N ARG A 95 10.46 -2.13 -18.95
CA ARG A 95 9.50 -1.10 -19.38
C ARG A 95 8.90 -0.34 -18.21
N GLN A 96 8.66 -1.02 -17.11
CA GLN A 96 8.02 -0.42 -15.94
C GLN A 96 8.97 0.38 -15.10
N LYS A 97 10.23 0.04 -15.11
CA LYS A 97 11.29 0.69 -14.33
C LYS A 97 10.97 0.78 -12.84
N VAL A 98 10.46 -0.31 -12.29
CA VAL A 98 10.14 -0.45 -10.88
C VAL A 98 11.23 -1.26 -10.20
N VAL A 99 11.74 -0.74 -9.10
CA VAL A 99 12.72 -1.44 -8.25
C VAL A 99 12.10 -1.68 -6.89
N PHE A 100 12.12 -2.92 -6.46
CA PHE A 100 11.65 -3.32 -5.14
C PHE A 100 12.83 -3.38 -4.18
N PHE A 101 12.76 -2.62 -3.10
CA PHE A 101 13.75 -2.66 -2.04
C PHE A 101 13.24 -3.47 -0.87
N LYS A 102 13.99 -4.48 -0.50
CA LYS A 102 13.74 -5.29 0.68
C LYS A 102 14.88 -5.07 1.66
N ALA A 103 14.58 -4.39 2.75
CA ALA A 103 15.54 -4.13 3.80
C ALA A 103 15.11 -4.86 5.06
N GLU A 104 16.08 -5.42 5.78
CA GLU A 104 15.84 -5.96 7.11
C GLU A 104 15.62 -4.81 8.11
N ASP A 105 14.80 -5.05 9.14
CA ASP A 105 14.47 -4.01 10.14
C ASP A 105 15.72 -3.48 10.85
N ASP A 106 16.72 -4.30 11.05
CA ASP A 106 17.97 -3.92 11.69
C ASP A 106 18.98 -3.27 10.74
N ALA A 107 18.63 -3.10 9.48
CA ALA A 107 19.52 -2.46 8.52
C ALA A 107 19.63 -0.95 8.80
N PRO A 108 20.83 -0.33 8.64
CA PRO A 108 20.97 1.10 8.85
C PRO A 108 20.13 1.89 7.85
N TYR A 109 19.18 2.66 8.38
CA TYR A 109 18.24 3.41 7.56
C TYR A 109 18.91 4.39 6.59
N GLY A 110 19.95 5.08 7.04
CA GLY A 110 20.68 6.03 6.21
C GLY A 110 21.34 5.39 5.00
N GLU A 111 21.82 4.16 5.14
CA GLU A 111 22.42 3.41 4.03
C GLU A 111 21.35 2.94 3.05
N VAL A 112 20.19 2.51 3.56
CA VAL A 112 19.07 2.11 2.71
C VAL A 112 18.59 3.30 1.85
N VAL A 113 18.46 4.47 2.43
CA VAL A 113 18.07 5.69 1.72
C VAL A 113 19.11 6.03 0.64
N ARG A 114 20.39 5.90 0.95
CA ARG A 114 21.46 6.13 -0.02
C ARG A 114 21.38 5.17 -1.20
N LEU A 115 21.09 3.91 -0.93
CA LEU A 115 20.91 2.90 -1.99
C LEU A 115 19.68 3.21 -2.85
N MET A 116 18.60 3.70 -2.23
CA MET A 116 17.41 4.13 -2.97
C MET A 116 17.71 5.32 -3.88
N ASP A 117 18.50 6.27 -3.43
CA ASP A 117 18.94 7.40 -4.25
C ASP A 117 19.78 6.95 -5.44
N ILE A 118 20.65 5.99 -5.24
CA ILE A 118 21.44 5.39 -6.32
C ILE A 118 20.53 4.73 -7.35
N ALA A 119 19.53 3.99 -6.88
CA ALA A 119 18.58 3.33 -7.76
C ALA A 119 17.76 4.33 -8.58
N ARG A 120 17.34 5.42 -7.97
CA ARG A 120 16.62 6.49 -8.67
C ARG A 120 17.51 7.16 -9.71
N GLY A 121 18.76 7.41 -9.39
CA GLY A 121 19.74 7.94 -10.33
C GLY A 121 20.08 6.99 -11.47
N SER A 122 19.89 5.69 -11.28
CA SER A 122 20.14 4.67 -12.30
C SER A 122 19.00 4.53 -13.32
N GLY A 123 17.90 5.23 -13.12
CA GLY A 123 16.78 5.24 -14.03
C GLY A 123 15.48 4.64 -13.51
N ALA A 124 15.42 4.25 -12.25
CA ALA A 124 14.19 3.76 -11.65
C ALA A 124 13.13 4.85 -11.58
N LYS A 125 11.94 4.59 -12.11
CA LYS A 125 10.82 5.52 -12.03
C LYS A 125 10.06 5.37 -10.72
N THR A 126 9.93 4.16 -10.24
CA THR A 126 9.19 3.85 -9.03
C THR A 126 10.05 2.97 -8.12
N LEU A 127 10.11 3.35 -6.87
CA LEU A 127 10.77 2.58 -5.82
C LEU A 127 9.70 2.08 -4.85
N ALA A 128 9.62 0.77 -4.70
CA ALA A 128 8.73 0.15 -3.74
C ALA A 128 9.56 -0.44 -2.59
N VAL A 129 9.23 -0.10 -1.37
CA VAL A 129 9.92 -0.61 -0.20
C VAL A 129 9.08 -1.71 0.43
N VAL A 130 9.69 -2.86 0.62
CA VAL A 130 9.07 -3.99 1.28
C VAL A 130 9.83 -4.22 2.59
N THR A 131 9.12 -4.07 3.69
CA THR A 131 9.68 -4.41 4.99
C THR A 131 9.46 -5.89 5.27
N THR A 132 10.47 -6.53 5.80
CA THR A 132 10.33 -7.93 6.22
C THR A 132 10.10 -7.92 7.72
N ASP A 133 8.92 -8.30 8.12
CA ASP A 133 8.65 -8.58 9.53
C ASP A 133 9.32 -9.89 9.94
#